data_df932fdedbd2d82faaad11b9e1300ce8
#
_entry.id   df932fdedbd2d82faaad11b9e1300ce8
#
_cell.length_a   1.000
_cell.length_b   1.000
_cell.length_c   1.000
_cell.angle_alpha   90.00
_cell.angle_beta   90.00
_cell.angle_gamma   90.00
#
_symmetry.space_group_name_H-M   'P 1'
#
loop_
_entity.id
_entity.type
_entity.pdbx_description
1 polymer ?
#
loop_
_entity_poly.entity_id
_entity_poly.type
_entity_poly.pdbx_seq_one_letter_code
_entity_poly.pdbx_strand_id
1 'polypeptide(L)'
;MPKPELEFFRPDNIPWEPVTGSAQMGAGGPGVTQKILSKDEKGNVTRLLRFEPGVETKDTITHDFWEEVWILEGELMDLAKQQTFTAGMYACRPPGMPHGPYRVTKRTMTLEIRYYQ
;
A
#
# COMPACT_ATOMS: atom_id res chain seq x y z
N MET A 1 15.55 -5.67 -15.43
CA MET A 1 15.55 -4.24 -15.83
C MET A 1 15.37 -3.38 -14.60
N PRO A 2 16.20 -2.37 -14.41
CA PRO A 2 16.03 -1.44 -13.31
C PRO A 2 14.75 -0.63 -13.48
N LYS A 3 14.39 0.14 -12.45
CA LYS A 3 13.29 1.09 -12.61
C LYS A 3 13.61 2.05 -13.75
N PRO A 4 12.60 2.45 -14.52
CA PRO A 4 12.81 3.41 -15.60
C PRO A 4 13.18 4.78 -15.06
N GLU A 5 13.91 5.55 -15.85
CA GLU A 5 14.12 6.95 -15.55
C GLU A 5 12.84 7.69 -15.91
N LEU A 6 12.26 8.39 -14.94
CA LEU A 6 11.03 9.15 -15.11
C LEU A 6 11.25 10.56 -14.62
N GLU A 7 10.82 11.53 -15.41
CA GLU A 7 10.93 12.95 -15.05
C GLU A 7 9.52 13.48 -14.83
N PHE A 8 9.33 14.37 -13.90
CA PHE A 8 8.06 14.88 -13.42
C PHE A 8 6.88 14.71 -14.37
N PHE A 9 6.11 13.65 -14.17
CA PHE A 9 4.90 13.40 -14.92
C PHE A 9 3.71 13.42 -13.96
N ARG A 10 2.49 13.49 -14.54
CA ARG A 10 1.29 13.49 -13.73
C ARG A 10 0.73 12.06 -13.66
N PRO A 11 0.68 11.44 -12.47
CA PRO A 11 0.09 10.11 -12.32
C PRO A 11 -1.42 10.07 -12.60
N ASP A 12 -2.06 11.22 -12.79
CA ASP A 12 -3.50 11.29 -13.05
C ASP A 12 -3.93 10.44 -14.24
N ASN A 13 -3.04 10.28 -15.24
CA ASN A 13 -3.33 9.51 -16.44
C ASN A 13 -3.13 8.01 -16.29
N ILE A 14 -2.56 7.56 -15.17
CA ILE A 14 -2.43 6.13 -14.90
C ILE A 14 -3.77 5.64 -14.35
N PRO A 15 -4.40 4.64 -14.99
CA PRO A 15 -5.67 4.15 -14.45
C PRO A 15 -5.47 3.42 -13.12
N TRP A 16 -6.48 3.52 -12.26
CA TRP A 16 -6.54 2.68 -11.08
C TRP A 16 -6.84 1.25 -11.51
N GLU A 17 -6.07 0.30 -11.00
CA GLU A 17 -6.30 -1.11 -11.31
C GLU A 17 -6.52 -1.89 -10.02
N PRO A 18 -7.31 -2.97 -10.04
CA PRO A 18 -7.52 -3.79 -8.86
C PRO A 18 -6.20 -4.37 -8.35
N VAL A 19 -6.06 -4.43 -7.04
CA VAL A 19 -4.95 -5.13 -6.42
C VAL A 19 -5.31 -6.60 -6.36
N THR A 20 -4.56 -7.42 -7.09
CA THR A 20 -4.77 -8.87 -7.15
C THR A 20 -3.52 -9.58 -6.64
N GLY A 21 -3.62 -10.88 -6.38
CA GLY A 21 -2.48 -11.61 -5.89
C GLY A 21 -2.23 -11.34 -4.43
N SER A 22 -3.06 -11.90 -3.61
CA SER A 22 -3.09 -11.66 -2.18
C SER A 22 -1.76 -11.81 -1.46
N ALA A 23 -0.89 -12.64 -1.97
CA ALA A 23 0.34 -12.97 -1.25
C ALA A 23 1.26 -11.78 -1.03
N GLN A 24 1.25 -10.84 -1.95
CA GLN A 24 2.18 -9.71 -1.82
C GLN A 24 1.56 -8.50 -1.18
N MET A 25 0.27 -8.52 -1.01
CA MET A 25 -0.39 -7.24 -0.84
C MET A 25 -0.78 -6.92 0.58
N GLY A 26 -1.24 -7.90 1.28
CA GLY A 26 -1.83 -7.59 2.56
C GLY A 26 -3.05 -6.69 2.47
N ALA A 27 -3.23 -6.08 1.34
CA ALA A 27 -4.27 -5.09 1.13
C ALA A 27 -5.11 -5.40 -0.10
N GLY A 28 -4.98 -6.58 -0.68
CA GLY A 28 -5.78 -6.96 -1.84
C GLY A 28 -7.23 -7.22 -1.49
N GLY A 29 -8.08 -7.23 -2.50
CA GLY A 29 -9.48 -7.56 -2.34
C GLY A 29 -10.40 -6.49 -2.89
N PRO A 30 -11.73 -6.70 -2.77
CA PRO A 30 -12.70 -5.74 -3.26
C PRO A 30 -12.51 -4.36 -2.64
N GLY A 31 -12.59 -3.33 -3.47
CA GLY A 31 -12.48 -1.95 -3.01
C GLY A 31 -11.07 -1.43 -2.86
N VAL A 32 -10.04 -2.23 -3.19
CA VAL A 32 -8.65 -1.80 -3.15
C VAL A 32 -8.11 -1.71 -4.57
N THR A 33 -7.60 -0.54 -4.92
CA THR A 33 -7.01 -0.29 -6.23
C THR A 33 -5.64 0.35 -6.08
N GLN A 34 -4.85 0.27 -7.15
CA GLN A 34 -3.49 0.80 -7.14
C GLN A 34 -3.14 1.51 -8.43
N LYS A 35 -2.18 2.41 -8.35
CA LYS A 35 -1.45 2.96 -9.49
C LYS A 35 0.02 2.69 -9.26
N ILE A 36 0.65 1.92 -10.13
CA ILE A 36 2.08 1.66 -10.03
C ILE A 36 2.81 2.83 -10.68
N LEU A 37 3.60 3.53 -9.89
CA LEU A 37 4.37 4.69 -10.37
C LEU A 37 5.69 4.25 -11.01
N SER A 38 6.35 3.29 -10.39
CA SER A 38 7.59 2.72 -10.92
C SER A 38 7.81 1.35 -10.32
N LYS A 39 8.42 0.46 -11.10
CA LYS A 39 8.78 -0.86 -10.62
C LYS A 39 9.95 -1.42 -11.43
N ASP A 40 10.67 -2.34 -10.83
CA ASP A 40 11.66 -3.13 -11.54
C ASP A 40 11.23 -4.60 -11.54
N GLU A 41 12.05 -5.45 -12.14
CA GLU A 41 11.73 -6.88 -12.22
C GLU A 41 12.04 -7.65 -10.94
N LYS A 42 12.70 -7.01 -9.98
CA LYS A 42 13.04 -7.64 -8.69
C LYS A 42 11.95 -7.46 -7.65
N GLY A 43 10.91 -6.72 -7.98
CA GLY A 43 9.82 -6.46 -7.04
C GLY A 43 9.97 -5.19 -6.22
N ASN A 44 10.92 -4.31 -6.59
CA ASN A 44 10.98 -2.98 -6.00
C ASN A 44 9.92 -2.13 -6.67
N VAL A 45 8.98 -1.61 -5.88
CA VAL A 45 7.78 -0.97 -6.40
C VAL A 45 7.48 0.28 -5.61
N THR A 46 7.12 1.35 -6.32
CA THR A 46 6.50 2.53 -5.72
C THR A 46 5.11 2.66 -6.31
N ARG A 47 4.10 2.76 -5.45
CA ARG A 47 2.71 2.80 -5.90
C ARG A 47 1.83 3.65 -4.99
N LEU A 48 0.71 4.07 -5.55
CA LEU A 48 -0.41 4.60 -4.77
C LEU A 48 -1.41 3.48 -4.55
N LEU A 49 -1.94 3.39 -3.34
CA LEU A 49 -3.06 2.50 -3.00
C LEU A 49 -4.26 3.35 -2.64
N ARG A 50 -5.43 2.90 -3.06
CA ARG A 50 -6.69 3.54 -2.72
C ARG A 50 -7.64 2.50 -2.14
N PHE A 51 -8.18 2.80 -0.96
CA PHE A 51 -9.14 1.96 -0.26
C PHE A 51 -10.48 2.67 -0.25
N GLU A 52 -11.53 2.00 -0.74
CA GLU A 52 -12.87 2.56 -0.70
C GLU A 52 -13.46 2.41 0.71
N PRO A 53 -14.43 3.26 1.09
CA PRO A 53 -15.05 3.17 2.42
C PRO A 53 -15.61 1.77 2.69
N GLY A 54 -15.38 1.26 3.87
CA GLY A 54 -15.88 -0.04 4.29
C GLY A 54 -14.95 -1.22 4.01
N VAL A 55 -13.82 -0.97 3.35
CA VAL A 55 -12.85 -2.05 3.11
C VAL A 55 -12.31 -2.55 4.43
N GLU A 56 -12.24 -3.87 4.55
CA GLU A 56 -11.67 -4.54 5.71
C GLU A 56 -10.86 -5.73 5.24
N THR A 57 -9.58 -5.77 5.63
CA THR A 57 -8.72 -6.93 5.36
C THR A 57 -8.88 -7.94 6.49
N LYS A 58 -8.61 -9.22 6.21
CA LYS A 58 -8.95 -10.29 7.15
C LYS A 58 -7.76 -10.81 7.94
N ASP A 59 -6.56 -10.73 7.38
CA ASP A 59 -5.42 -11.44 7.93
C ASP A 59 -4.30 -10.50 8.36
N THR A 60 -3.55 -10.95 9.38
CA THR A 60 -2.25 -10.38 9.69
C THR A 60 -1.26 -10.91 8.68
N ILE A 61 -0.42 -10.04 8.15
CA ILE A 61 0.45 -10.35 7.04
C ILE A 61 1.90 -10.04 7.37
N THR A 62 2.80 -10.88 6.86
CA THR A 62 4.24 -10.60 6.84
C THR A 62 4.74 -10.79 5.42
N HIS A 63 5.82 -10.11 5.08
CA HIS A 63 6.48 -10.29 3.80
C HIS A 63 7.99 -10.09 3.94
N ASP A 64 8.72 -10.40 2.88
CA ASP A 64 10.18 -10.47 2.92
C ASP A 64 10.87 -9.22 2.37
N PHE A 65 10.13 -8.15 2.18
CA PHE A 65 10.66 -6.88 1.70
C PHE A 65 10.43 -5.78 2.71
N TRP A 66 11.18 -4.68 2.58
CA TRP A 66 10.93 -3.46 3.29
C TRP A 66 9.74 -2.76 2.68
N GLU A 67 8.89 -2.15 3.51
CA GLU A 67 7.74 -1.41 3.05
C GLU A 67 7.64 -0.08 3.79
N GLU A 68 7.62 1.01 3.02
CA GLU A 68 7.34 2.32 3.59
C GLU A 68 5.96 2.74 3.14
N VAL A 69 5.19 3.29 4.06
CA VAL A 69 3.81 3.71 3.81
C VAL A 69 3.62 5.11 4.34
N TRP A 70 3.11 6.00 3.49
CA TRP A 70 2.74 7.34 3.89
C TRP A 70 1.25 7.52 3.60
N ILE A 71 0.46 7.79 4.64
CA ILE A 71 -0.97 8.02 4.47
C ILE A 71 -1.17 9.43 3.95
N LEU A 72 -1.72 9.54 2.75
CA LEU A 72 -1.95 10.82 2.08
C LEU A 72 -3.34 11.37 2.36
N GLU A 73 -4.32 10.49 2.53
CA GLU A 73 -5.73 10.85 2.71
C GLU A 73 -6.42 9.75 3.52
N GLY A 74 -7.34 10.14 4.38
CA GLY A 74 -8.14 9.18 5.13
C GLY A 74 -7.45 8.62 6.35
N GLU A 75 -7.75 7.38 6.68
CA GLU A 75 -7.20 6.74 7.87
C GLU A 75 -7.26 5.22 7.77
N LEU A 76 -6.31 4.56 8.42
CA LEU A 76 -6.25 3.11 8.55
C LEU A 76 -6.45 2.74 10.02
N MET A 77 -7.43 1.91 10.30
CA MET A 77 -7.63 1.35 11.63
C MET A 77 -6.96 -0.02 11.69
N ASP A 78 -5.92 -0.15 12.51
CA ASP A 78 -5.23 -1.41 12.73
C ASP A 78 -6.01 -2.18 13.79
N LEU A 79 -6.65 -3.28 13.39
CA LEU A 79 -7.53 -4.03 14.26
C LEU A 79 -6.78 -4.85 15.30
N ALA A 80 -5.56 -5.27 14.98
CA ALA A 80 -4.75 -6.02 15.94
C ALA A 80 -4.20 -5.14 17.04
N LYS A 81 -3.74 -3.94 16.69
CA LYS A 81 -3.17 -2.98 17.64
C LYS A 81 -4.23 -2.07 18.27
N GLN A 82 -5.44 -2.07 17.72
CA GLN A 82 -6.52 -1.18 18.15
C GLN A 82 -6.08 0.29 18.10
N GLN A 83 -5.43 0.66 17.02
CA GLN A 83 -4.95 2.02 16.78
C GLN A 83 -5.41 2.50 15.42
N THR A 84 -5.65 3.80 15.32
CA THR A 84 -6.01 4.44 14.05
C THR A 84 -4.87 5.34 13.61
N PHE A 85 -4.43 5.14 12.37
CA PHE A 85 -3.38 5.93 11.76
C PHE A 85 -4.01 6.85 10.72
N THR A 86 -3.67 8.12 10.76
CA THR A 86 -4.34 9.15 9.98
C THR A 86 -3.42 9.78 8.94
N ALA A 87 -4.02 10.57 8.03
CA ALA A 87 -3.28 11.28 6.99
C ALA A 87 -2.10 12.05 7.57
N GLY A 88 -0.96 11.96 6.90
CA GLY A 88 0.30 12.55 7.34
C GLY A 88 1.20 11.60 8.12
N MET A 89 0.66 10.47 8.58
CA MET A 89 1.47 9.49 9.31
C MET A 89 2.25 8.58 8.36
N TYR A 90 3.40 8.18 8.81
CA TYR A 90 4.37 7.40 8.04
C TYR A 90 4.78 6.15 8.82
N ALA A 91 4.97 5.05 8.11
CA ALA A 91 5.48 3.81 8.66
C ALA A 91 6.63 3.28 7.81
N CYS A 92 7.60 2.69 8.47
CA CYS A 92 8.69 1.97 7.82
C CYS A 92 8.75 0.58 8.45
N ARG A 93 8.47 -0.45 7.66
CA ARG A 93 8.28 -1.81 8.14
C ARG A 93 9.36 -2.73 7.58
N PRO A 94 10.18 -3.32 8.46
CA PRO A 94 11.20 -4.28 7.99
C PRO A 94 10.56 -5.61 7.58
N PRO A 95 11.31 -6.43 6.84
CA PRO A 95 10.86 -7.79 6.53
C PRO A 95 10.49 -8.55 7.80
N GLY A 96 9.42 -9.33 7.73
CA GLY A 96 8.96 -10.15 8.83
C GLY A 96 8.10 -9.43 9.86
N MET A 97 7.99 -8.11 9.79
CA MET A 97 7.12 -7.39 10.72
C MET A 97 5.66 -7.66 10.40
N PRO A 98 4.87 -8.19 11.34
CA PRO A 98 3.46 -8.43 11.10
C PRO A 98 2.67 -7.12 11.05
N HIS A 99 1.69 -7.05 10.16
CA HIS A 99 0.80 -5.90 10.10
C HIS A 99 -0.59 -6.31 9.61
N GLY A 100 -1.59 -5.47 9.92
CA GLY A 100 -2.99 -5.78 9.67
C GLY A 100 -3.55 -6.75 10.71
N PRO A 101 -4.84 -7.11 10.57
CA PRO A 101 -5.76 -6.61 9.54
C PRO A 101 -6.15 -5.15 9.76
N TYR A 102 -6.68 -4.54 8.69
CA TYR A 102 -7.07 -3.13 8.69
C TYR A 102 -8.53 -2.95 8.33
N ARG A 103 -9.09 -1.83 8.78
CA ARG A 103 -10.40 -1.36 8.38
C ARG A 103 -10.30 0.11 8.00
N VAL A 104 -11.01 0.49 6.94
CA VAL A 104 -11.16 1.90 6.60
C VAL A 104 -12.64 2.27 6.62
N THR A 105 -12.96 3.42 7.18
CA THR A 105 -14.34 3.91 7.27
C THR A 105 -14.62 4.97 6.23
N LYS A 106 -13.59 5.56 5.67
CA LYS A 106 -13.69 6.54 4.60
C LYS A 106 -12.61 6.26 3.57
N ARG A 107 -12.75 6.86 2.40
CA ARG A 107 -11.77 6.67 1.34
C ARG A 107 -10.38 7.03 1.86
N THR A 108 -9.44 6.13 1.66
CA THR A 108 -8.08 6.25 2.16
C THR A 108 -7.11 6.04 1.02
N MET A 109 -6.06 6.86 0.99
CA MET A 109 -5.04 6.76 -0.03
C MET A 109 -3.67 6.82 0.61
N THR A 110 -2.79 5.90 0.17
CA THR A 110 -1.42 5.80 0.68
C THR A 110 -0.43 5.78 -0.46
N LEU A 111 0.77 6.28 -0.17
CA LEU A 111 1.94 6.06 -1.02
C LEU A 111 2.73 4.92 -0.38
N GLU A 112 3.01 3.89 -1.16
CA GLU A 112 3.79 2.74 -0.71
C GLU A 112 5.05 2.56 -1.51
N ILE A 113 6.13 2.28 -0.82
CA ILE A 113 7.42 1.96 -1.42
C ILE A 113 7.87 0.63 -0.87
N ARG A 114 8.07 -0.37 -1.75
CA ARG A 114 8.59 -1.68 -1.39
C ARG A 114 9.94 -1.88 -2.01
N TYR A 115 10.85 -2.47 -1.26
CA TYR A 115 12.17 -2.74 -1.80
C TYR A 115 12.85 -3.85 -1.03
N TYR A 116 13.78 -4.50 -1.71
CA TYR A 116 14.67 -5.49 -1.12
C TYR A 116 16.04 -4.85 -0.91
N GLN A 117 16.68 -5.20 0.18
CA GLN A 117 18.04 -4.76 0.44
C GLN A 117 19.02 -5.85 0.11
#